data_b2541660acee16dc7839a2c7323ad36b
#
_entry.id   b2541660acee16dc7839a2c7323ad36b
#
_cell.length_a   1.000
_cell.length_b   1.000
_cell.length_c   1.000
_cell.angle_alpha   90.00
_cell.angle_beta   90.00
_cell.angle_gamma   90.00
#
_symmetry.space_group_name_H-M   'P 1'
#
loop_
_entity.id
_entity.type
_entity.pdbx_description
1 polymer ?
#
loop_
_entity_poly.entity_id
_entity_poly.type
_entity_poly.pdbx_seq_one_letter_code
_entity_poly.pdbx_strand_id
1 'polypeptide(L)'
;MKKIKDKLITIYPQLIFLIVTFCIFMPASLFLGNLDEFAVGFTSLIPLLIAASLITAAVVILIGLIVPKKICNIYAAVIFGGALAAYVQGNFLNPDFGVLNGRQIQWSQFRVNAIISTVVWIVLIVVPAVVVCFKKDIMTKIMKWGSLFLSSIQIVTLVVLIVASKRTVDYSYVVTKNDEFALSSQGNVVVFIVDTLDNDDAQNYVIDRYSEELKDFTYFDNMIGGGAPTALGVPLMLTGYQYDTTHSLADYRKKAYEEGTLIQDMSDNGYDVKLYTSSEYLNGVNQEAVANTAGGQKYRISDKVQFFKNIYKMSAFYAFPQIIKQYFWFYGDDFAACQAPENNNIIQYELDDSQLYADFNNNGGITVDAGNKTFTLYHMVGAHAPYEMNEQCVDVGETETSLDKQIQGVFRYINEYMQQMKDKGVYDNSTVIITADHGGYRLYERPAVFVKMADTHNDVMQVNSDSVTFKNLYATYGEAALGQKSNYGNTLFDMAGVSQSRYHVAPWDVSKGMYPADEYLKNRDYSVFRIEGDAVNPQISVIKDEQQMKNINN
;
A
#
# COMPACT_ATOMS: atom_id res chain seq x y z
N MET A 1 4.17 56.73 4.89
CA MET A 1 5.12 55.79 4.27
C MET A 1 6.21 55.31 5.25
N LYS A 2 7.01 56.16 5.93
CA LYS A 2 8.08 55.71 6.87
C LYS A 2 7.61 54.76 7.97
N LYS A 3 6.46 55.05 8.63
CA LYS A 3 5.87 54.18 9.69
C LYS A 3 5.46 52.77 9.19
N ILE A 4 4.97 52.64 7.95
CA ILE A 4 4.63 51.36 7.34
C ILE A 4 5.91 50.56 7.03
N LYS A 5 6.91 51.22 6.43
CA LYS A 5 8.21 50.61 6.14
C LYS A 5 8.87 50.03 7.40
N ASP A 6 8.86 50.78 8.52
CA ASP A 6 9.45 50.35 9.80
C ASP A 6 8.74 49.09 10.34
N LYS A 7 7.39 48.99 10.24
CA LYS A 7 6.63 47.82 10.65
C LYS A 7 6.97 46.58 9.81
N LEU A 8 7.02 46.75 8.48
CA LEU A 8 7.35 45.65 7.55
C LEU A 8 8.76 45.13 7.81
N ILE A 9 9.75 46.02 8.01
CA ILE A 9 11.14 45.61 8.36
C ILE A 9 11.17 44.77 9.65
N THR A 10 10.32 45.09 10.64
CA THR A 10 10.26 44.37 11.90
C THR A 10 9.68 42.97 11.73
N ILE A 11 8.69 42.80 10.84
CA ILE A 11 7.95 41.55 10.66
C ILE A 11 8.62 40.60 9.64
N TYR A 12 9.30 41.17 8.65
CA TYR A 12 9.80 40.47 7.47
C TYR A 12 10.63 39.19 7.77
N PRO A 13 11.63 39.18 8.69
CA PRO A 13 12.41 37.97 8.95
C PRO A 13 11.57 36.82 9.54
N GLN A 14 10.61 37.16 10.44
CA GLN A 14 9.73 36.19 11.08
C GLN A 14 8.67 35.65 10.10
N LEU A 15 8.22 36.53 9.19
CA LEU A 15 7.31 36.11 8.10
C LEU A 15 8.00 35.14 7.15
N ILE A 16 9.27 35.37 6.79
CA ILE A 16 10.03 34.39 5.99
C ILE A 16 10.09 33.06 6.73
N PHE A 17 10.44 33.06 8.02
CA PHE A 17 10.57 31.85 8.79
C PHE A 17 9.23 31.10 8.89
N LEU A 18 8.12 31.81 9.12
CA LEU A 18 6.79 31.19 9.12
C LEU A 18 6.45 30.56 7.76
N ILE A 19 6.68 31.29 6.65
CA ILE A 19 6.41 30.79 5.30
C ILE A 19 7.28 29.59 4.98
N VAL A 20 8.60 29.69 5.23
CA VAL A 20 9.51 28.59 4.97
C VAL A 20 9.12 27.35 5.78
N THR A 21 8.80 27.51 7.07
CA THR A 21 8.45 26.39 7.93
C THR A 21 7.12 25.76 7.53
N PHE A 22 6.06 26.55 7.48
CA PHE A 22 4.69 26.05 7.41
C PHE A 22 4.16 25.90 5.98
N CYS A 23 4.55 26.85 5.08
CA CYS A 23 4.04 26.83 3.72
C CYS A 23 4.92 26.03 2.74
N ILE A 24 6.22 25.86 3.04
CA ILE A 24 7.16 25.24 2.11
C ILE A 24 7.75 23.95 2.69
N PHE A 25 8.50 24.05 3.80
CA PHE A 25 9.29 22.93 4.31
C PHE A 25 8.42 21.76 4.77
N MET A 26 7.42 22.01 5.63
CA MET A 26 6.56 20.93 6.16
C MET A 26 5.85 20.17 5.03
N PRO A 27 5.04 20.80 4.15
CA PRO A 27 4.35 20.05 3.10
C PRO A 27 5.31 19.40 2.10
N ALA A 28 6.43 20.07 1.76
CA ALA A 28 7.39 19.51 0.82
C ALA A 28 8.18 18.33 1.39
N SER A 29 8.63 18.41 2.65
CA SER A 29 9.35 17.31 3.30
C SER A 29 8.46 16.08 3.53
N LEU A 30 7.20 16.29 3.90
CA LEU A 30 6.22 15.21 4.06
C LEU A 30 5.89 14.55 2.71
N PHE A 31 5.72 15.35 1.65
CA PHE A 31 5.52 14.83 0.30
C PHE A 31 6.73 14.00 -0.17
N LEU A 32 7.95 14.55 -0.02
CA LEU A 32 9.18 13.87 -0.44
C LEU A 32 9.51 12.63 0.39
N GLY A 33 9.13 12.62 1.67
CA GLY A 33 9.28 11.46 2.55
C GLY A 33 8.30 10.33 2.29
N ASN A 34 7.22 10.59 1.52
CA ASN A 34 6.17 9.63 1.20
C ASN A 34 5.87 9.63 -0.31
N LEU A 35 6.92 9.66 -1.14
CA LEU A 35 6.77 9.78 -2.61
C LEU A 35 5.96 8.65 -3.23
N ASP A 36 5.99 7.47 -2.63
CA ASP A 36 5.30 6.29 -3.13
C ASP A 36 3.77 6.36 -2.93
N GLU A 37 3.28 7.27 -2.06
CA GLU A 37 1.85 7.54 -1.87
C GLU A 37 1.28 8.53 -2.90
N PHE A 38 2.13 9.13 -3.74
CA PHE A 38 1.70 10.15 -4.69
C PHE A 38 2.05 9.75 -6.12
N ALA A 39 1.05 9.54 -6.96
CA ALA A 39 1.26 9.30 -8.39
C ALA A 39 1.82 10.55 -9.10
N VAL A 40 1.45 11.76 -8.64
CA VAL A 40 1.99 13.02 -9.17
C VAL A 40 3.42 13.29 -8.71
N GLY A 41 4.21 13.98 -9.53
CA GLY A 41 5.57 14.39 -9.19
C GLY A 41 5.62 15.62 -8.26
N PHE A 42 6.75 15.81 -7.56
CA PHE A 42 6.98 16.96 -6.66
C PHE A 42 6.72 18.32 -7.32
N THR A 43 6.99 18.44 -8.62
CA THR A 43 6.74 19.69 -9.38
C THR A 43 5.28 20.13 -9.36
N SER A 44 4.34 19.17 -9.25
CA SER A 44 2.89 19.45 -9.15
C SER A 44 2.51 20.15 -7.83
N LEU A 45 3.34 20.00 -6.79
CA LEU A 45 3.14 20.66 -5.50
C LEU A 45 3.53 22.14 -5.51
N ILE A 46 4.50 22.56 -6.36
CA ILE A 46 5.08 23.90 -6.35
C ILE A 46 4.04 25.03 -6.45
N PRO A 47 3.05 24.98 -7.36
CA PRO A 47 2.03 26.02 -7.43
C PRO A 47 1.22 26.17 -6.13
N LEU A 48 0.97 25.06 -5.44
CA LEU A 48 0.23 25.06 -4.17
C LEU A 48 1.06 25.68 -3.04
N LEU A 49 2.37 25.39 -2.99
CA LEU A 49 3.28 26.00 -2.03
C LEU A 49 3.38 27.52 -2.23
N ILE A 50 3.43 27.97 -3.49
CA ILE A 50 3.44 29.41 -3.83
C ILE A 50 2.13 30.06 -3.38
N ALA A 51 0.98 29.45 -3.71
CA ALA A 51 -0.33 29.97 -3.33
C ALA A 51 -0.47 30.14 -1.80
N ALA A 52 -0.09 29.10 -1.03
CA ALA A 52 -0.10 29.16 0.43
C ALA A 52 0.82 30.24 0.98
N SER A 53 2.02 30.38 0.40
CA SER A 53 3.00 31.40 0.80
C SER A 53 2.45 32.82 0.57
N LEU A 54 1.81 33.06 -0.58
CA LEU A 54 1.22 34.36 -0.91
C LEU A 54 0.04 34.69 0.01
N ILE A 55 -0.84 33.72 0.27
CA ILE A 55 -1.98 33.88 1.18
C ILE A 55 -1.48 34.21 2.59
N THR A 56 -0.53 33.43 3.11
CA THR A 56 0.07 33.64 4.44
C THR A 56 0.75 35.00 4.53
N ALA A 57 1.53 35.38 3.50
CA ALA A 57 2.16 36.69 3.45
C ALA A 57 1.12 37.82 3.50
N ALA A 58 0.07 37.72 2.69
CA ALA A 58 -0.99 38.74 2.65
C ALA A 58 -1.67 38.88 4.02
N VAL A 59 -2.07 37.76 4.64
CA VAL A 59 -2.75 37.75 5.96
C VAL A 59 -1.84 38.37 7.03
N VAL A 60 -0.59 37.92 7.14
CA VAL A 60 0.35 38.39 8.16
C VAL A 60 0.68 39.88 7.97
N ILE A 61 0.89 40.33 6.73
CA ILE A 61 1.16 41.74 6.42
C ILE A 61 -0.07 42.60 6.74
N LEU A 62 -1.27 42.20 6.32
CA LEU A 62 -2.52 42.92 6.59
C LEU A 62 -2.75 43.11 8.10
N ILE A 63 -2.61 42.03 8.88
CA ILE A 63 -2.70 42.10 10.34
C ILE A 63 -1.59 43.06 10.89
N GLY A 64 -0.36 42.91 10.42
CA GLY A 64 0.74 43.74 10.85
C GLY A 64 0.58 45.26 10.55
N LEU A 65 -0.12 45.60 9.47
CA LEU A 65 -0.47 46.99 9.15
C LEU A 65 -1.51 47.56 10.13
N ILE A 66 -2.48 46.74 10.58
CA ILE A 66 -3.53 47.13 11.52
C ILE A 66 -2.95 47.24 12.95
N VAL A 67 -2.07 46.34 13.35
CA VAL A 67 -1.44 46.31 14.68
C VAL A 67 -0.77 47.65 15.03
N PRO A 68 -1.03 48.26 16.21
CA PRO A 68 -0.38 49.50 16.64
C PRO A 68 1.15 49.37 16.73
N LYS A 69 1.89 50.43 16.38
CA LYS A 69 3.37 50.42 16.37
C LYS A 69 3.98 49.98 17.72
N LYS A 70 3.30 50.29 18.85
CA LYS A 70 3.75 49.93 20.20
C LYS A 70 3.86 48.45 20.44
N ILE A 71 2.95 47.63 19.85
CA ILE A 71 2.90 46.19 20.02
C ILE A 71 3.41 45.41 18.79
N CYS A 72 3.92 46.11 17.77
CA CYS A 72 4.40 45.46 16.55
C CYS A 72 5.57 44.47 16.81
N ASN A 73 6.44 44.76 17.80
CA ASN A 73 7.49 43.82 18.19
C ASN A 73 6.94 42.57 18.90
N ILE A 74 5.86 42.71 19.67
CA ILE A 74 5.17 41.57 20.30
C ILE A 74 4.53 40.72 19.22
N TYR A 75 3.86 41.32 18.23
CA TYR A 75 3.31 40.62 17.08
C TYR A 75 4.39 39.83 16.33
N ALA A 76 5.53 40.45 16.03
CA ALA A 76 6.65 39.76 15.41
C ALA A 76 7.19 38.61 16.29
N ALA A 77 7.20 38.78 17.61
CA ALA A 77 7.66 37.77 18.57
C ALA A 77 6.68 36.56 18.61
N VAL A 78 5.37 36.82 18.51
CA VAL A 78 4.35 35.74 18.43
C VAL A 78 4.49 34.94 17.12
N ILE A 79 4.73 35.63 15.97
CA ILE A 79 4.99 34.94 14.71
C ILE A 79 6.24 34.07 14.80
N PHE A 80 7.33 34.63 15.33
CA PHE A 80 8.59 33.90 15.56
C PHE A 80 8.38 32.68 16.45
N GLY A 81 7.73 32.89 17.60
CA GLY A 81 7.47 31.81 18.56
C GLY A 81 6.59 30.71 17.98
N GLY A 82 5.55 31.07 17.22
CA GLY A 82 4.67 30.11 16.55
C GLY A 82 5.42 29.30 15.47
N ALA A 83 6.21 29.97 14.64
CA ALA A 83 7.03 29.28 13.63
C ALA A 83 8.10 28.37 14.28
N LEU A 84 8.73 28.84 15.35
CA LEU A 84 9.70 28.05 16.13
C LEU A 84 9.04 26.84 16.80
N ALA A 85 7.85 27.03 17.37
CA ALA A 85 7.10 25.94 18.00
C ALA A 85 6.69 24.88 16.96
N ALA A 86 6.23 25.29 15.78
CA ALA A 86 5.93 24.38 14.68
C ALA A 86 7.18 23.61 14.20
N TYR A 87 8.31 24.29 14.07
CA TYR A 87 9.58 23.66 13.71
C TYR A 87 10.03 22.62 14.75
N VAL A 88 9.97 22.99 16.05
CA VAL A 88 10.34 22.10 17.16
C VAL A 88 9.35 20.91 17.25
N GLN A 89 8.05 21.16 17.07
CA GLN A 89 7.04 20.12 17.08
C GLN A 89 7.29 19.09 15.98
N GLY A 90 7.44 19.54 14.74
CA GLY A 90 7.59 18.65 13.58
C GLY A 90 8.86 17.80 13.64
N ASN A 91 9.95 18.32 14.22
CA ASN A 91 11.25 17.64 14.20
C ASN A 91 11.59 16.87 15.48
N PHE A 92 10.99 17.23 16.65
CA PHE A 92 11.46 16.71 17.94
C PHE A 92 10.38 16.25 18.91
N LEU A 93 9.13 16.65 18.73
CA LEU A 93 8.08 16.42 19.73
C LEU A 93 7.00 15.44 19.29
N ASN A 94 7.00 15.01 18.04
CA ASN A 94 6.03 14.03 17.59
C ASN A 94 6.40 12.66 18.14
N PRO A 95 5.48 12.01 18.86
CA PRO A 95 5.64 10.60 19.20
C PRO A 95 5.51 9.76 17.93
N ASP A 96 5.89 8.51 18.02
CA ASP A 96 5.55 7.54 17.02
C ASP A 96 4.05 7.20 17.09
N PHE A 97 3.31 7.51 16.03
CA PHE A 97 1.88 7.20 15.93
C PHE A 97 1.62 5.84 15.27
N GLY A 98 2.67 5.10 14.90
CA GLY A 98 2.54 3.93 14.04
C GLY A 98 2.22 4.30 12.60
N VAL A 99 1.70 3.32 11.87
CA VAL A 99 1.28 3.50 10.48
C VAL A 99 -0.05 4.23 10.42
N LEU A 100 -0.09 5.25 9.58
CA LEU A 100 -1.30 6.05 9.34
C LEU A 100 -2.14 5.42 8.21
N ASN A 101 -2.58 4.18 8.41
CA ASN A 101 -3.28 3.35 7.42
C ASN A 101 -4.81 3.39 7.57
N GLY A 102 -5.38 4.46 8.12
CA GLY A 102 -6.81 4.59 8.35
C GLY A 102 -7.29 4.13 9.72
N ARG A 103 -6.50 3.36 10.48
CA ARG A 103 -6.87 3.00 11.86
C ARG A 103 -6.87 4.21 12.77
N GLN A 104 -7.89 4.31 13.61
CA GLN A 104 -8.01 5.43 14.55
C GLN A 104 -6.91 5.38 15.61
N ILE A 105 -6.20 6.49 15.78
CA ILE A 105 -5.21 6.66 16.84
C ILE A 105 -5.93 6.68 18.19
N GLN A 106 -5.44 5.87 19.14
CA GLN A 106 -5.89 5.93 20.53
C GLN A 106 -5.24 7.12 21.26
N TRP A 107 -5.81 8.31 21.09
CA TRP A 107 -5.27 9.58 21.62
C TRP A 107 -4.98 9.56 23.13
N SER A 108 -5.68 8.71 23.88
CA SER A 108 -5.47 8.55 25.33
C SER A 108 -4.07 8.07 25.70
N GLN A 109 -3.38 7.34 24.82
CA GLN A 109 -2.02 6.84 25.04
C GLN A 109 -0.98 7.97 25.00
N PHE A 110 -1.29 9.07 24.30
CA PHE A 110 -0.37 10.20 24.08
C PHE A 110 -0.62 11.39 25.01
N ARG A 111 -1.29 11.20 26.16
CA ARG A 111 -1.61 12.30 27.11
C ARG A 111 -0.36 13.04 27.61
N VAL A 112 0.71 12.32 27.94
CA VAL A 112 1.97 12.92 28.41
C VAL A 112 2.59 13.76 27.30
N ASN A 113 2.65 13.24 26.07
CA ASN A 113 3.14 13.97 24.91
C ASN A 113 2.30 15.24 24.63
N ALA A 114 0.97 15.17 24.85
CA ALA A 114 0.09 16.33 24.70
C ALA A 114 0.40 17.44 25.72
N ILE A 115 0.67 17.08 26.98
CA ILE A 115 1.06 18.05 28.01
C ILE A 115 2.41 18.68 27.68
N ILE A 116 3.44 17.86 27.39
CA ILE A 116 4.80 18.33 27.09
C ILE A 116 4.75 19.28 25.85
N SER A 117 4.14 18.82 24.78
CA SER A 117 3.99 19.58 23.55
C SER A 117 3.29 20.92 23.78
N THR A 118 2.18 20.93 24.54
CA THR A 118 1.43 22.15 24.85
C THR A 118 2.28 23.15 25.67
N VAL A 119 3.00 22.65 26.71
CA VAL A 119 3.89 23.51 27.52
C VAL A 119 5.00 24.11 26.65
N VAL A 120 5.65 23.32 25.81
CA VAL A 120 6.70 23.81 24.90
C VAL A 120 6.15 24.87 23.96
N TRP A 121 4.97 24.67 23.39
CA TRP A 121 4.33 25.67 22.52
C TRP A 121 4.07 26.98 23.26
N ILE A 122 3.49 26.93 24.47
CA ILE A 122 3.25 28.11 25.29
C ILE A 122 4.57 28.84 25.60
N VAL A 123 5.60 28.12 26.01
CA VAL A 123 6.91 28.69 26.33
C VAL A 123 7.52 29.37 25.10
N LEU A 124 7.54 28.68 23.95
CA LEU A 124 8.16 29.21 22.73
C LEU A 124 7.43 30.43 22.15
N ILE A 125 6.13 30.60 22.40
CA ILE A 125 5.37 31.79 21.98
C ILE A 125 5.45 32.89 23.03
N VAL A 126 5.24 32.57 24.30
CA VAL A 126 5.11 33.58 25.37
C VAL A 126 6.46 34.18 25.75
N VAL A 127 7.53 33.39 25.86
CA VAL A 127 8.84 33.89 26.28
C VAL A 127 9.37 34.97 25.35
N PRO A 128 9.43 34.79 24.01
CA PRO A 128 9.84 35.86 23.10
C PRO A 128 8.96 37.12 23.19
N ALA A 129 7.62 36.92 23.33
CA ALA A 129 6.68 38.03 23.44
C ALA A 129 6.85 38.83 24.74
N VAL A 130 7.21 38.20 25.85
CA VAL A 130 7.50 38.86 27.13
C VAL A 130 8.87 39.48 27.11
N VAL A 131 9.91 38.77 26.65
CA VAL A 131 11.28 39.25 26.65
C VAL A 131 11.44 40.51 25.76
N VAL A 132 10.72 40.56 24.63
CA VAL A 132 10.77 41.73 23.74
C VAL A 132 10.27 43.03 24.41
N CYS A 133 9.44 42.92 25.46
CA CYS A 133 8.95 44.05 26.22
C CYS A 133 10.05 44.68 27.13
N PHE A 134 10.96 43.83 27.66
CA PHE A 134 12.00 44.28 28.61
C PHE A 134 13.38 44.39 27.97
N LYS A 135 13.70 43.58 26.97
CA LYS A 135 15.01 43.48 26.30
C LYS A 135 14.86 43.56 24.78
N LYS A 136 14.18 44.59 24.30
CA LYS A 136 13.79 44.76 22.90
C LYS A 136 14.95 44.56 21.91
N ASP A 137 16.08 45.22 22.10
CA ASP A 137 17.18 45.23 21.13
C ASP A 137 17.86 43.86 21.01
N ILE A 138 17.97 43.15 22.13
CA ILE A 138 18.52 41.80 22.16
C ILE A 138 17.53 40.85 21.47
N MET A 139 16.27 40.90 21.86
CA MET A 139 15.26 39.97 21.38
C MET A 139 14.99 40.14 19.88
N THR A 140 14.93 41.39 19.39
CA THR A 140 14.77 41.65 17.93
C THR A 140 15.94 41.13 17.11
N LYS A 141 17.19 41.20 17.64
CA LYS A 141 18.35 40.59 16.97
C LYS A 141 18.26 39.05 16.96
N ILE A 142 17.91 38.46 18.09
CA ILE A 142 17.72 37.00 18.21
C ILE A 142 16.65 36.53 17.21
N MET A 143 15.48 37.16 17.21
CA MET A 143 14.40 36.81 16.30
C MET A 143 14.80 36.94 14.83
N LYS A 144 15.49 38.04 14.48
CA LYS A 144 15.96 38.26 13.09
C LYS A 144 16.94 37.18 12.66
N TRP A 145 18.00 36.98 13.40
CA TRP A 145 19.05 36.05 12.99
C TRP A 145 18.64 34.60 13.17
N GLY A 146 17.87 34.30 14.22
CA GLY A 146 17.27 32.97 14.43
C GLY A 146 16.31 32.58 13.31
N SER A 147 15.43 33.51 12.89
CA SER A 147 14.53 33.27 11.75
C SER A 147 15.31 32.98 10.47
N LEU A 148 16.32 33.78 10.14
CA LEU A 148 17.11 33.60 8.91
C LEU A 148 17.91 32.29 8.97
N PHE A 149 18.55 32.00 10.10
CA PHE A 149 19.35 30.80 10.29
C PHE A 149 18.51 29.54 10.16
N LEU A 150 17.38 29.46 10.88
CA LEU A 150 16.50 28.29 10.82
C LEU A 150 15.84 28.13 9.44
N SER A 151 15.48 29.22 8.78
CA SER A 151 14.99 29.16 7.39
C SER A 151 16.06 28.62 6.44
N SER A 152 17.33 29.03 6.61
CA SER A 152 18.43 28.53 5.78
C SER A 152 18.65 27.02 5.98
N ILE A 153 18.64 26.55 7.23
CA ILE A 153 18.73 25.11 7.51
C ILE A 153 17.60 24.34 6.81
N GLN A 154 16.36 24.79 6.95
CA GLN A 154 15.22 24.13 6.32
C GLN A 154 15.33 24.08 4.79
N ILE A 155 15.78 25.20 4.17
CA ILE A 155 15.99 25.22 2.71
C ILE A 155 17.08 24.24 2.29
N VAL A 156 18.21 24.21 3.02
CA VAL A 156 19.30 23.25 2.72
C VAL A 156 18.81 21.82 2.90
N THR A 157 18.10 21.53 3.99
CA THR A 157 17.51 20.20 4.22
C THR A 157 16.54 19.82 3.10
N LEU A 158 15.69 20.75 2.64
CA LEU A 158 14.76 20.49 1.55
C LEU A 158 15.50 20.18 0.24
N VAL A 159 16.58 20.92 -0.07
CA VAL A 159 17.40 20.62 -1.26
C VAL A 159 18.01 19.22 -1.15
N VAL A 160 18.52 18.84 0.02
CA VAL A 160 19.05 17.48 0.25
C VAL A 160 17.94 16.44 0.05
N LEU A 161 16.75 16.68 0.59
CA LEU A 161 15.61 15.76 0.42
C LEU A 161 15.22 15.63 -1.05
N ILE A 162 15.14 16.72 -1.81
CA ILE A 162 14.82 16.68 -3.26
C ILE A 162 15.83 15.81 -4.03
N VAL A 163 17.11 15.88 -3.66
CA VAL A 163 18.17 15.11 -4.34
C VAL A 163 18.19 13.64 -3.88
N ALA A 164 17.93 13.41 -2.59
CA ALA A 164 18.03 12.07 -1.98
C ALA A 164 16.76 11.23 -2.14
N SER A 165 15.59 11.87 -2.21
CA SER A 165 14.31 11.15 -2.29
C SER A 165 14.16 10.45 -3.64
N LYS A 166 13.84 9.17 -3.58
CA LYS A 166 13.58 8.34 -4.75
C LYS A 166 12.22 7.69 -4.59
N ARG A 167 11.50 7.60 -5.70
CA ARG A 167 10.28 6.83 -5.78
C ARG A 167 10.65 5.37 -6.02
N THR A 168 9.96 4.46 -5.34
CA THR A 168 10.12 3.01 -5.50
C THR A 168 8.93 2.40 -6.26
N VAL A 169 7.76 3.02 -6.22
CA VAL A 169 6.59 2.63 -7.01
C VAL A 169 6.67 3.23 -8.41
N ASP A 170 6.48 2.40 -9.41
CA ASP A 170 6.46 2.83 -10.81
C ASP A 170 5.03 3.19 -11.24
N TYR A 171 4.78 4.47 -11.41
CA TYR A 171 3.52 5.01 -11.92
C TYR A 171 3.56 5.26 -13.43
N SER A 172 4.57 4.75 -14.16
CA SER A 172 4.64 4.93 -15.61
C SER A 172 3.60 4.14 -16.38
N TYR A 173 3.00 3.16 -15.74
CA TYR A 173 1.92 2.35 -16.30
C TYR A 173 0.82 2.10 -15.26
N VAL A 174 -0.33 1.67 -15.75
CA VAL A 174 -1.45 1.20 -14.92
C VAL A 174 -1.94 -0.15 -15.44
N VAL A 175 -2.50 -0.93 -14.53
CA VAL A 175 -3.31 -2.09 -14.87
C VAL A 175 -4.70 -1.60 -15.26
N THR A 176 -5.21 -2.04 -16.41
CA THR A 176 -6.50 -1.60 -16.96
C THR A 176 -7.56 -2.69 -16.82
N LYS A 177 -8.84 -2.31 -16.94
CA LYS A 177 -9.98 -3.24 -17.05
C LYS A 177 -10.18 -3.79 -18.46
N ASN A 178 -9.21 -3.60 -19.37
CA ASN A 178 -9.34 -4.10 -20.74
C ASN A 178 -9.49 -5.63 -20.74
N ASP A 179 -10.46 -6.13 -21.49
CA ASP A 179 -10.74 -7.56 -21.67
C ASP A 179 -10.92 -8.34 -20.36
N GLU A 180 -11.48 -7.65 -19.32
CA GLU A 180 -11.58 -8.15 -17.94
C GLU A 180 -12.27 -9.51 -17.85
N PHE A 181 -13.27 -9.74 -18.69
CA PHE A 181 -14.03 -11.00 -18.67
C PHE A 181 -13.89 -11.81 -19.98
N ALA A 182 -12.85 -11.54 -20.78
CA ALA A 182 -12.61 -12.24 -22.03
C ALA A 182 -11.78 -13.51 -21.81
N LEU A 183 -12.28 -14.64 -22.28
CA LEU A 183 -11.65 -15.95 -22.28
C LEU A 183 -11.46 -16.47 -23.70
N SER A 184 -10.66 -17.51 -23.87
CA SER A 184 -10.41 -18.19 -25.14
C SER A 184 -11.12 -19.54 -25.20
N SER A 185 -11.62 -19.88 -26.39
CA SER A 185 -12.09 -21.26 -26.67
C SER A 185 -10.94 -22.27 -26.77
N GLN A 186 -9.69 -21.82 -26.86
CA GLN A 186 -8.51 -22.69 -27.02
C GLN A 186 -7.92 -23.18 -25.69
N GLY A 187 -8.33 -22.61 -24.55
CA GLY A 187 -7.89 -22.96 -23.21
C GLY A 187 -7.50 -21.75 -22.37
N ASN A 188 -7.70 -21.87 -21.07
CA ASN A 188 -7.49 -20.78 -20.14
C ASN A 188 -6.82 -21.27 -18.85
N VAL A 189 -6.06 -20.41 -18.21
CA VAL A 189 -5.68 -20.52 -16.81
C VAL A 189 -6.29 -19.33 -16.09
N VAL A 190 -7.27 -19.57 -15.21
CA VAL A 190 -7.96 -18.52 -14.44
C VAL A 190 -7.59 -18.67 -12.98
N VAL A 191 -7.05 -17.60 -12.40
CA VAL A 191 -6.60 -17.55 -11.01
C VAL A 191 -7.39 -16.49 -10.27
N PHE A 192 -8.06 -16.90 -9.19
CA PHE A 192 -8.70 -16.00 -8.23
C PHE A 192 -7.84 -15.94 -6.97
N ILE A 193 -7.26 -14.78 -6.68
CA ILE A 193 -6.64 -14.49 -5.39
C ILE A 193 -7.72 -13.88 -4.50
N VAL A 194 -8.16 -14.63 -3.51
CA VAL A 194 -9.05 -14.19 -2.44
C VAL A 194 -8.15 -13.74 -1.28
N ASP A 195 -7.80 -12.45 -1.26
CA ASP A 195 -6.81 -11.90 -0.31
C ASP A 195 -7.11 -12.35 1.13
N THR A 196 -6.07 -12.75 1.85
CA THR A 196 -6.11 -13.19 3.27
C THR A 196 -6.93 -14.47 3.54
N LEU A 197 -7.46 -15.18 2.55
CA LEU A 197 -8.23 -16.42 2.79
C LEU A 197 -7.32 -17.51 3.37
N ASP A 198 -7.38 -17.66 4.70
CA ASP A 198 -6.62 -18.70 5.42
C ASP A 198 -7.28 -20.07 5.29
N ASN A 199 -6.52 -21.13 5.47
CA ASN A 199 -7.04 -22.52 5.47
C ASN A 199 -8.12 -22.75 6.54
N ASP A 200 -7.98 -22.11 7.72
CA ASP A 200 -9.00 -22.22 8.76
C ASP A 200 -10.32 -21.58 8.33
N ASP A 201 -10.25 -20.43 7.63
CA ASP A 201 -11.44 -19.76 7.08
C ASP A 201 -12.05 -20.57 5.93
N ALA A 202 -11.23 -21.17 5.08
CA ALA A 202 -11.71 -22.05 4.02
C ALA A 202 -12.44 -23.28 4.58
N GLN A 203 -11.91 -23.91 5.64
CA GLN A 203 -12.58 -25.03 6.32
C GLN A 203 -13.90 -24.60 6.97
N ASN A 204 -13.95 -23.45 7.61
CA ASN A 204 -15.11 -22.97 8.34
C ASN A 204 -16.23 -22.45 7.44
N TYR A 205 -15.89 -21.81 6.31
CA TYR A 205 -16.85 -21.03 5.53
C TYR A 205 -17.01 -21.46 4.08
N VAL A 206 -16.07 -22.25 3.51
CA VAL A 206 -16.04 -22.57 2.08
C VAL A 206 -16.34 -24.04 1.79
N ILE A 207 -15.58 -24.96 2.37
CA ILE A 207 -15.52 -26.38 1.92
C ILE A 207 -16.88 -27.05 1.95
N ASP A 208 -17.58 -27.01 3.07
CA ASP A 208 -18.89 -27.70 3.19
C ASP A 208 -19.98 -26.95 2.42
N ARG A 209 -19.88 -25.62 2.35
CA ARG A 209 -20.92 -24.79 1.72
C ARG A 209 -20.92 -24.88 0.20
N TYR A 210 -19.75 -25.03 -0.41
CA TYR A 210 -19.57 -25.03 -1.86
C TYR A 210 -19.04 -26.38 -2.39
N SER A 211 -19.33 -27.46 -1.69
CA SER A 211 -18.83 -28.80 -2.03
C SER A 211 -19.21 -29.29 -3.44
N GLU A 212 -20.39 -28.90 -3.93
CA GLU A 212 -20.85 -29.26 -5.29
C GLU A 212 -20.14 -28.43 -6.38
N GLU A 213 -19.95 -27.12 -6.13
CA GLU A 213 -19.28 -26.23 -7.05
C GLU A 213 -17.78 -26.54 -7.15
N LEU A 214 -17.17 -26.97 -6.05
CA LEU A 214 -15.75 -27.30 -5.93
C LEU A 214 -15.41 -28.78 -6.13
N LYS A 215 -16.37 -29.63 -6.53
CA LYS A 215 -16.15 -31.09 -6.66
C LYS A 215 -14.99 -31.46 -7.59
N ASP A 216 -14.76 -30.69 -8.67
CA ASP A 216 -13.69 -30.96 -9.64
C ASP A 216 -12.32 -30.48 -9.13
N PHE A 217 -12.24 -29.84 -7.96
CA PHE A 217 -11.01 -29.28 -7.41
C PHE A 217 -10.28 -30.27 -6.50
N THR A 218 -8.96 -30.05 -6.40
CA THR A 218 -8.12 -30.57 -5.32
C THR A 218 -7.81 -29.43 -4.36
N TYR A 219 -8.15 -29.64 -3.09
CA TYR A 219 -7.82 -28.72 -1.99
C TYR A 219 -6.51 -29.14 -1.32
N PHE A 220 -5.59 -28.19 -1.13
CA PHE A 220 -4.29 -28.41 -0.50
C PHE A 220 -4.30 -27.85 0.93
N ASP A 221 -4.50 -28.72 1.91
CA ASP A 221 -4.69 -28.34 3.32
C ASP A 221 -3.37 -28.11 4.09
N ASN A 222 -2.23 -28.50 3.51
CA ASN A 222 -0.89 -28.37 4.11
C ASN A 222 -0.01 -27.35 3.37
N MET A 223 -0.59 -26.20 3.03
CA MET A 223 0.08 -25.09 2.35
C MET A 223 0.78 -24.15 3.35
N ILE A 224 1.96 -23.68 2.98
CA ILE A 224 2.63 -22.52 3.59
C ILE A 224 2.89 -21.48 2.51
N GLY A 225 2.37 -20.28 2.67
CA GLY A 225 2.40 -19.24 1.65
C GLY A 225 3.79 -18.74 1.28
N GLY A 226 4.69 -18.62 2.24
CA GLY A 226 6.07 -18.20 1.99
C GLY A 226 6.35 -16.73 2.29
N GLY A 227 5.37 -15.85 2.28
CA GLY A 227 5.59 -14.45 2.65
C GLY A 227 4.30 -13.64 2.81
N ALA A 228 4.30 -12.76 3.79
CA ALA A 228 3.26 -11.77 4.04
C ALA A 228 3.90 -10.40 4.30
N PRO A 229 3.24 -9.32 3.94
CA PRO A 229 1.89 -9.18 3.37
C PRO A 229 1.84 -9.40 1.85
N THR A 230 0.73 -8.99 1.20
CA THR A 230 0.47 -9.00 -0.24
C THR A 230 1.68 -8.59 -1.09
N ALA A 231 2.43 -7.57 -0.64
CA ALA A 231 3.66 -7.10 -1.30
C ALA A 231 4.78 -8.15 -1.41
N LEU A 232 4.70 -9.24 -0.66
CA LEU A 232 5.57 -10.42 -0.75
C LEU A 232 4.86 -11.60 -1.43
N GLY A 233 3.59 -11.83 -1.10
CA GLY A 233 2.81 -12.97 -1.58
C GLY A 233 2.61 -12.94 -3.09
N VAL A 234 2.07 -11.85 -3.63
CA VAL A 234 1.78 -11.73 -5.07
C VAL A 234 3.02 -11.85 -5.95
N PRO A 235 4.15 -11.15 -5.70
CA PRO A 235 5.36 -11.37 -6.48
C PRO A 235 5.89 -12.80 -6.38
N LEU A 236 5.88 -13.42 -5.20
CA LEU A 236 6.32 -14.81 -5.02
C LEU A 236 5.46 -15.79 -5.83
N MET A 237 4.14 -15.62 -5.83
CA MET A 237 3.22 -16.47 -6.60
C MET A 237 3.45 -16.36 -8.11
N LEU A 238 3.79 -15.17 -8.60
CA LEU A 238 3.97 -14.89 -10.03
C LEU A 238 5.38 -15.18 -10.54
N THR A 239 6.37 -15.31 -9.65
CA THR A 239 7.78 -15.43 -10.04
C THR A 239 8.49 -16.65 -9.46
N GLY A 240 7.93 -17.25 -8.40
CA GLY A 240 8.63 -18.29 -7.63
C GLY A 240 9.80 -17.79 -6.78
N TYR A 241 10.12 -16.47 -6.85
CA TYR A 241 11.26 -15.88 -6.14
C TYR A 241 10.85 -15.33 -4.79
N GLN A 242 11.39 -15.89 -3.73
CA GLN A 242 11.05 -15.55 -2.35
C GLN A 242 11.91 -14.41 -1.81
N TYR A 243 11.32 -13.51 -1.02
CA TYR A 243 12.05 -12.43 -0.34
C TYR A 243 13.05 -13.00 0.68
N ASP A 244 14.31 -12.63 0.55
CA ASP A 244 15.42 -13.11 1.39
C ASP A 244 15.88 -12.12 2.47
N THR A 245 15.15 -11.00 2.62
CA THR A 245 15.43 -9.89 3.54
C THR A 245 16.76 -9.14 3.33
N THR A 246 17.56 -9.52 2.34
CA THR A 246 18.86 -8.87 2.08
C THR A 246 18.78 -7.62 1.22
N HIS A 247 17.60 -7.34 0.65
CA HIS A 247 17.32 -6.20 -0.22
C HIS A 247 16.15 -5.37 0.33
N SER A 248 15.94 -4.16 -0.19
CA SER A 248 14.69 -3.44 0.05
C SER A 248 13.52 -4.15 -0.62
N LEU A 249 12.26 -3.91 -0.17
CA LEU A 249 11.08 -4.50 -0.82
C LEU A 249 10.95 -4.10 -2.30
N ALA A 250 11.36 -2.87 -2.64
CA ALA A 250 11.34 -2.41 -4.03
C ALA A 250 12.36 -3.14 -4.89
N ASP A 251 13.59 -3.32 -4.38
CA ASP A 251 14.63 -4.08 -5.07
C ASP A 251 14.26 -5.56 -5.16
N TYR A 252 13.62 -6.11 -4.11
CA TYR A 252 13.09 -7.47 -4.13
C TYR A 252 12.10 -7.67 -5.26
N ARG A 253 11.05 -6.82 -5.36
CA ARG A 253 10.03 -6.97 -6.41
C ARG A 253 10.65 -6.94 -7.79
N LYS A 254 11.52 -5.95 -8.04
CA LYS A 254 12.23 -5.85 -9.31
C LYS A 254 13.03 -7.11 -9.62
N LYS A 255 13.82 -7.59 -8.66
CA LYS A 255 14.61 -8.81 -8.80
C LYS A 255 13.72 -10.04 -8.99
N ALA A 256 12.60 -10.14 -8.29
CA ALA A 256 11.67 -11.25 -8.45
C ALA A 256 11.16 -11.38 -9.89
N TYR A 257 10.78 -10.27 -10.53
CA TYR A 257 10.34 -10.28 -11.92
C TYR A 257 11.50 -10.38 -12.95
N GLU A 258 12.74 -10.07 -12.56
CA GLU A 258 13.93 -10.35 -13.38
C GLU A 258 14.30 -11.85 -13.37
N GLU A 259 14.09 -12.54 -12.23
CA GLU A 259 14.41 -13.97 -12.05
C GLU A 259 13.26 -14.89 -12.50
N GLY A 260 11.99 -14.46 -12.29
CA GLY A 260 10.79 -15.22 -12.67
C GLY A 260 10.41 -15.01 -14.11
N THR A 261 10.59 -16.02 -14.94
CA THR A 261 10.40 -15.91 -16.40
C THR A 261 9.00 -16.29 -16.89
N LEU A 262 8.16 -16.90 -16.06
CA LEU A 262 6.90 -17.53 -16.50
C LEU A 262 5.95 -16.58 -17.24
N ILE A 263 5.80 -15.33 -16.77
CA ILE A 263 4.93 -14.33 -17.43
C ILE A 263 5.42 -14.06 -18.85
N GLN A 264 6.74 -13.87 -19.01
CA GLN A 264 7.36 -13.67 -20.33
C GLN A 264 7.22 -14.93 -21.20
N ASP A 265 7.50 -16.10 -20.62
CA ASP A 265 7.41 -17.38 -21.33
C ASP A 265 5.99 -17.66 -21.82
N MET A 266 4.96 -17.35 -21.01
CA MET A 266 3.56 -17.44 -21.45
C MET A 266 3.27 -16.49 -22.62
N SER A 267 3.68 -15.24 -22.53
CA SER A 267 3.50 -14.26 -23.60
C SER A 267 4.20 -14.68 -24.89
N ASP A 268 5.45 -15.14 -24.80
CA ASP A 268 6.24 -15.62 -25.94
C ASP A 268 5.65 -16.88 -26.60
N ASN A 269 4.88 -17.67 -25.84
CA ASN A 269 4.13 -18.84 -26.32
C ASN A 269 2.68 -18.51 -26.71
N GLY A 270 2.35 -17.25 -26.89
CA GLY A 270 1.08 -16.81 -27.45
C GLY A 270 -0.08 -16.83 -26.47
N TYR A 271 0.18 -16.65 -25.18
CA TYR A 271 -0.86 -16.38 -24.20
C TYR A 271 -1.12 -14.88 -24.09
N ASP A 272 -2.37 -14.50 -23.98
CA ASP A 272 -2.78 -13.19 -23.48
C ASP A 272 -2.74 -13.23 -21.94
N VAL A 273 -1.63 -12.72 -21.37
CA VAL A 273 -1.47 -12.67 -19.91
C VAL A 273 -2.15 -11.42 -19.36
N LYS A 274 -3.17 -11.61 -18.54
CA LYS A 274 -3.96 -10.54 -17.92
C LYS A 274 -3.87 -10.63 -16.41
N LEU A 275 -3.35 -9.57 -15.78
CA LEU A 275 -3.11 -9.51 -14.35
C LEU A 275 -3.92 -8.36 -13.74
N TYR A 276 -5.11 -8.65 -13.24
CA TYR A 276 -5.97 -7.68 -12.57
C TYR A 276 -5.58 -7.63 -11.08
N THR A 277 -4.61 -6.75 -10.78
CA THR A 277 -4.06 -6.47 -9.45
C THR A 277 -3.52 -5.05 -9.39
N SER A 278 -3.09 -4.57 -8.22
CA SER A 278 -2.43 -3.27 -8.14
C SER A 278 -1.08 -3.27 -8.88
N SER A 279 -0.84 -2.20 -9.65
CA SER A 279 0.42 -2.02 -10.38
C SER A 279 1.66 -2.00 -9.48
N GLU A 280 1.51 -1.68 -8.20
CA GLU A 280 2.62 -1.69 -7.24
C GLU A 280 3.17 -3.10 -6.99
N TYR A 281 2.33 -4.14 -7.06
CA TYR A 281 2.75 -5.54 -6.90
C TYR A 281 3.43 -6.09 -8.16
N LEU A 282 3.23 -5.43 -9.30
CA LEU A 282 3.82 -5.77 -10.59
C LEU A 282 5.09 -4.95 -10.90
N ASN A 283 5.62 -4.20 -9.93
CA ASN A 283 6.80 -3.35 -10.12
C ASN A 283 8.03 -4.19 -10.51
N GLY A 284 8.46 -4.06 -11.75
CA GLY A 284 9.53 -4.85 -12.37
C GLY A 284 9.06 -5.82 -13.45
N VAL A 285 7.74 -6.04 -13.61
CA VAL A 285 7.21 -6.88 -14.70
C VAL A 285 7.51 -6.24 -16.05
N ASN A 286 7.80 -7.08 -17.05
CA ASN A 286 7.82 -6.59 -18.44
C ASN A 286 6.39 -6.29 -18.91
N GLN A 287 6.06 -5.00 -19.07
CA GLN A 287 4.73 -4.53 -19.44
C GLN A 287 4.28 -5.06 -20.82
N GLU A 288 5.22 -5.32 -21.73
CA GLU A 288 4.89 -5.87 -23.06
C GLU A 288 4.38 -7.33 -22.99
N ALA A 289 4.72 -8.04 -21.92
CA ALA A 289 4.24 -9.39 -21.68
C ALA A 289 2.87 -9.45 -20.99
N VAL A 290 2.30 -8.31 -20.56
CA VAL A 290 1.01 -8.24 -19.86
C VAL A 290 0.01 -7.45 -20.69
N ALA A 291 -1.02 -8.13 -21.19
CA ALA A 291 -1.97 -7.60 -22.17
C ALA A 291 -2.86 -6.47 -21.63
N ASN A 292 -3.14 -6.45 -20.32
CA ASN A 292 -4.01 -5.45 -19.70
C ASN A 292 -3.25 -4.32 -18.99
N THR A 293 -2.02 -4.02 -19.39
CA THR A 293 -1.31 -2.82 -18.93
C THR A 293 -1.37 -1.69 -19.98
N ALA A 294 -1.33 -0.46 -19.51
CA ALA A 294 -1.20 0.72 -20.33
C ALA A 294 -0.07 1.59 -19.82
N GLY A 295 0.99 1.73 -20.64
CA GLY A 295 2.17 2.52 -20.34
C GLY A 295 2.04 4.00 -20.70
N GLY A 296 3.08 4.76 -20.38
CA GLY A 296 3.18 6.18 -20.71
C GLY A 296 2.27 7.08 -19.88
N GLN A 297 1.80 6.59 -18.73
CA GLN A 297 0.89 7.33 -17.87
C GLN A 297 1.57 8.51 -17.21
N LYS A 298 0.89 9.65 -17.25
CA LYS A 298 1.19 10.82 -16.43
C LYS A 298 -0.01 11.10 -15.56
N TYR A 299 0.25 11.43 -14.32
CA TYR A 299 -0.79 11.78 -13.36
C TYR A 299 -0.86 13.29 -13.17
N ARG A 300 -2.06 13.77 -12.96
CA ARG A 300 -2.36 15.17 -12.60
C ARG A 300 -3.15 15.22 -11.30
N ILE A 301 -3.06 16.35 -10.60
CA ILE A 301 -3.97 16.64 -9.51
C ILE A 301 -5.34 16.96 -10.13
N SER A 302 -6.30 16.07 -9.95
CA SER A 302 -7.67 16.18 -10.46
C SER A 302 -8.49 17.21 -9.66
N ASP A 303 -8.42 17.15 -8.32
CA ASP A 303 -9.00 18.16 -7.43
C ASP A 303 -7.91 18.94 -6.67
N LYS A 304 -7.54 20.10 -7.22
CA LYS A 304 -6.48 20.96 -6.65
C LYS A 304 -6.88 21.54 -5.29
N VAL A 305 -8.17 21.78 -5.05
CA VAL A 305 -8.64 22.38 -3.80
C VAL A 305 -8.62 21.36 -2.68
N GLN A 306 -9.09 20.15 -2.95
CA GLN A 306 -9.06 19.07 -1.96
C GLN A 306 -7.63 18.62 -1.70
N PHE A 307 -6.81 18.46 -2.74
CA PHE A 307 -5.38 18.15 -2.57
C PHE A 307 -4.64 19.20 -1.73
N PHE A 308 -4.91 20.49 -1.97
CA PHE A 308 -4.37 21.59 -1.15
C PHE A 308 -4.80 21.45 0.31
N LYS A 309 -6.09 21.18 0.57
CA LYS A 309 -6.58 20.95 1.94
C LYS A 309 -5.90 19.77 2.60
N ASN A 310 -5.76 18.64 1.89
CA ASN A 310 -5.18 17.42 2.43
C ASN A 310 -3.69 17.60 2.77
N ILE A 311 -2.88 18.21 1.87
CA ILE A 311 -1.45 18.44 2.13
C ILE A 311 -1.20 19.36 3.32
N TYR A 312 -2.04 20.42 3.50
CA TYR A 312 -1.92 21.31 4.65
C TYR A 312 -2.58 20.74 5.92
N LYS A 313 -3.57 19.88 5.81
CA LYS A 313 -4.11 19.09 6.93
C LYS A 313 -3.03 18.13 7.47
N MET A 314 -2.35 17.41 6.58
CA MET A 314 -1.19 16.57 6.93
C MET A 314 -0.06 17.40 7.56
N SER A 315 0.28 18.55 6.98
CA SER A 315 1.30 19.44 7.53
C SER A 315 0.92 19.96 8.93
N ALA A 316 -0.34 20.30 9.14
CA ALA A 316 -0.87 20.74 10.43
C ALA A 316 -0.84 19.59 11.46
N PHE A 317 -1.15 18.37 11.06
CA PHE A 317 -1.02 17.18 11.89
C PHE A 317 0.42 17.01 12.43
N TYR A 318 1.42 17.23 11.59
CA TYR A 318 2.82 17.15 12.02
C TYR A 318 3.28 18.38 12.81
N ALA A 319 2.87 19.57 12.41
CA ALA A 319 3.39 20.84 12.94
C ALA A 319 2.71 21.30 14.24
N PHE A 320 1.44 20.96 14.49
CA PHE A 320 0.68 21.49 15.61
C PHE A 320 0.85 20.66 16.89
N PRO A 321 0.57 21.25 18.10
CA PRO A 321 0.71 20.57 19.36
C PRO A 321 -0.22 19.35 19.45
N GLN A 322 0.25 18.32 20.15
CA GLN A 322 -0.41 17.01 20.24
C GLN A 322 -1.90 17.09 20.61
N ILE A 323 -2.29 18.04 21.45
CA ILE A 323 -3.66 18.18 21.97
C ILE A 323 -4.70 18.47 20.86
N ILE A 324 -4.27 19.06 19.73
CA ILE A 324 -5.19 19.40 18.62
C ILE A 324 -4.96 18.55 17.37
N LYS A 325 -4.01 17.62 17.36
CA LYS A 325 -3.71 16.78 16.17
C LYS A 325 -4.91 15.98 15.69
N GLN A 326 -5.78 15.52 16.58
CA GLN A 326 -6.99 14.77 16.24
C GLN A 326 -7.90 15.50 15.23
N TYR A 327 -7.88 16.82 15.18
CA TYR A 327 -8.66 17.62 14.23
C TYR A 327 -8.03 17.72 12.84
N PHE A 328 -6.79 17.26 12.70
CA PHE A 328 -6.00 17.25 11.46
C PHE A 328 -5.70 15.82 11.00
N TRP A 329 -6.43 14.83 11.52
CA TRP A 329 -6.31 13.45 11.07
C TRP A 329 -6.61 13.34 9.57
N PHE A 330 -5.82 12.55 8.85
CA PHE A 330 -5.93 12.34 7.41
C PHE A 330 -5.71 10.86 7.07
N TYR A 331 -6.17 10.45 5.90
CA TYR A 331 -5.97 9.12 5.33
C TYR A 331 -5.11 9.23 4.07
N GLY A 332 -4.32 8.18 3.76
CA GLY A 332 -3.56 8.09 2.51
C GLY A 332 -4.48 8.18 1.29
N ASP A 333 -5.61 7.47 1.33
CA ASP A 333 -6.60 7.42 0.26
C ASP A 333 -7.24 8.79 -0.07
N ASP A 334 -7.30 9.70 0.90
CA ASP A 334 -7.69 11.09 0.65
C ASP A 334 -6.83 11.77 -0.43
N PHE A 335 -5.58 11.34 -0.60
CA PHE A 335 -4.68 11.84 -1.64
C PHE A 335 -4.87 11.11 -2.95
N ALA A 336 -5.08 9.79 -2.94
CA ALA A 336 -5.35 8.99 -4.13
C ALA A 336 -6.59 9.51 -4.87
N ALA A 337 -7.69 9.79 -4.15
CA ALA A 337 -8.92 10.34 -4.70
C ALA A 337 -8.76 11.72 -5.38
N CYS A 338 -7.67 12.46 -5.09
CA CYS A 338 -7.39 13.75 -5.71
C CYS A 338 -6.45 13.67 -6.91
N GLN A 339 -6.03 12.48 -7.31
CA GLN A 339 -5.09 12.24 -8.40
C GLN A 339 -5.77 11.42 -9.49
N ALA A 340 -5.49 11.71 -10.73
CA ALA A 340 -6.02 10.96 -11.86
C ALA A 340 -5.00 10.88 -12.99
N PRO A 341 -5.01 9.82 -13.81
CA PRO A 341 -4.28 9.78 -15.06
C PRO A 341 -4.63 10.99 -15.95
N GLU A 342 -3.69 11.52 -16.70
CA GLU A 342 -3.97 12.58 -17.68
C GLU A 342 -4.83 12.05 -18.84
N ASN A 343 -4.67 10.77 -19.19
CA ASN A 343 -5.48 10.11 -20.20
C ASN A 343 -6.75 9.51 -19.59
N ASN A 344 -7.87 10.19 -19.72
CA ASN A 344 -9.17 9.78 -19.18
C ASN A 344 -9.81 8.58 -19.92
N ASN A 345 -9.22 8.08 -21.01
CA ASN A 345 -9.75 6.94 -21.77
C ASN A 345 -9.31 5.59 -21.19
N ILE A 346 -8.46 5.61 -20.18
CA ILE A 346 -7.97 4.39 -19.52
C ILE A 346 -8.77 4.20 -18.24
N ILE A 347 -9.48 3.07 -18.17
CA ILE A 347 -10.16 2.63 -16.95
C ILE A 347 -9.17 1.75 -16.20
N GLN A 348 -8.70 2.25 -15.07
CA GLN A 348 -7.78 1.52 -14.21
C GLN A 348 -8.53 0.41 -13.45
N TYR A 349 -7.87 -0.72 -13.26
CA TYR A 349 -8.34 -1.75 -12.34
C TYR A 349 -8.09 -1.30 -10.89
N GLU A 350 -9.10 -1.46 -10.07
CA GLU A 350 -9.04 -1.22 -8.62
C GLU A 350 -9.53 -2.48 -7.90
N LEU A 351 -8.96 -2.76 -6.72
CA LEU A 351 -9.40 -3.88 -5.89
C LEU A 351 -10.71 -3.49 -5.20
N ASP A 352 -11.81 -3.86 -5.80
CA ASP A 352 -13.18 -3.66 -5.29
C ASP A 352 -14.06 -4.80 -5.81
N ASP A 353 -14.33 -5.78 -4.97
CA ASP A 353 -15.05 -7.00 -5.34
C ASP A 353 -16.51 -6.73 -5.69
N SER A 354 -17.13 -5.75 -5.03
CA SER A 354 -18.51 -5.36 -5.33
C SER A 354 -18.62 -4.68 -6.68
N GLN A 355 -17.66 -3.82 -7.02
CA GLN A 355 -17.58 -3.20 -8.33
C GLN A 355 -17.23 -4.21 -9.42
N LEU A 356 -16.28 -5.14 -9.15
CA LEU A 356 -15.92 -6.22 -10.08
C LEU A 356 -17.14 -7.08 -10.43
N TYR A 357 -17.95 -7.46 -9.42
CA TYR A 357 -19.17 -8.22 -9.64
C TYR A 357 -20.26 -7.40 -10.36
N ALA A 358 -20.39 -6.12 -10.05
CA ALA A 358 -21.29 -5.23 -10.77
C ALA A 358 -20.89 -5.07 -12.24
N ASP A 359 -19.61 -4.90 -12.52
CA ASP A 359 -19.06 -4.82 -13.88
C ASP A 359 -19.26 -6.13 -14.65
N PHE A 360 -19.05 -7.28 -14.00
CA PHE A 360 -19.33 -8.60 -14.57
C PHE A 360 -20.79 -8.72 -15.04
N ASN A 361 -21.73 -8.36 -14.19
CA ASN A 361 -23.15 -8.41 -14.53
C ASN A 361 -23.54 -7.39 -15.62
N ASN A 362 -23.03 -6.15 -15.52
CA ASN A 362 -23.35 -5.08 -16.47
C ASN A 362 -22.80 -5.34 -17.87
N ASN A 363 -21.65 -6.05 -17.97
CA ASN A 363 -21.05 -6.45 -19.24
C ASN A 363 -21.62 -7.76 -19.80
N GLY A 364 -22.58 -8.40 -19.11
CA GLY A 364 -23.19 -9.67 -19.54
C GLY A 364 -22.31 -10.90 -19.27
N GLY A 365 -21.38 -10.79 -18.32
CA GLY A 365 -20.51 -11.86 -17.87
C GLY A 365 -19.31 -12.11 -18.81
N ILE A 366 -18.82 -13.35 -18.84
CA ILE A 366 -17.66 -13.71 -19.65
C ILE A 366 -17.99 -13.69 -21.16
N THR A 367 -17.02 -13.28 -21.94
CA THR A 367 -17.01 -13.44 -23.41
C THR A 367 -15.99 -14.50 -23.81
N VAL A 368 -16.27 -15.23 -24.88
CA VAL A 368 -15.38 -16.29 -25.39
C VAL A 368 -15.12 -16.05 -26.86
N ASP A 369 -13.86 -15.99 -27.24
CA ASP A 369 -13.43 -15.90 -28.63
C ASP A 369 -12.46 -17.05 -29.01
N ALA A 370 -12.02 -17.07 -30.26
CA ALA A 370 -11.06 -18.05 -30.77
C ALA A 370 -9.62 -17.50 -30.79
N GLY A 371 -9.36 -16.45 -30.02
CA GLY A 371 -8.04 -15.82 -29.92
C GLY A 371 -6.99 -16.65 -29.19
N ASN A 372 -5.96 -16.02 -28.74
CA ASN A 372 -4.90 -16.65 -27.96
C ASN A 372 -5.45 -17.31 -26.70
N LYS A 373 -4.79 -18.35 -26.22
CA LYS A 373 -5.03 -18.87 -24.86
C LYS A 373 -4.85 -17.74 -23.85
N THR A 374 -5.57 -17.80 -22.73
CA THR A 374 -5.45 -16.76 -21.69
C THR A 374 -4.85 -17.28 -20.40
N PHE A 375 -4.02 -16.46 -19.77
CA PHE A 375 -3.73 -16.53 -18.34
C PHE A 375 -4.33 -15.30 -17.69
N THR A 376 -5.35 -15.48 -16.87
CA THR A 376 -6.09 -14.37 -16.26
C THR A 376 -6.05 -14.52 -14.75
N LEU A 377 -5.52 -13.50 -14.06
CA LEU A 377 -5.45 -13.44 -12.61
C LEU A 377 -6.29 -12.28 -12.11
N TYR A 378 -7.24 -12.58 -11.21
CA TYR A 378 -8.03 -11.61 -10.47
C TYR A 378 -7.55 -11.56 -9.02
N HIS A 379 -7.01 -10.43 -8.60
CA HIS A 379 -6.74 -10.16 -7.20
C HIS A 379 -7.93 -9.41 -6.62
N MET A 380 -8.58 -10.03 -5.66
CA MET A 380 -9.80 -9.56 -5.01
C MET A 380 -9.48 -9.08 -3.59
N VAL A 381 -10.32 -8.18 -3.04
CA VAL A 381 -10.26 -7.83 -1.60
C VAL A 381 -10.48 -9.07 -0.74
N GLY A 382 -11.33 -9.96 -1.20
CA GLY A 382 -11.41 -11.32 -0.66
C GLY A 382 -11.88 -11.38 0.80
N ALA A 383 -11.05 -12.00 1.64
CA ALA A 383 -11.27 -12.12 3.08
C ALA A 383 -10.53 -11.05 3.90
N HIS A 384 -9.93 -10.05 3.26
CA HIS A 384 -9.18 -8.99 3.92
C HIS A 384 -10.10 -8.01 4.66
N ALA A 385 -9.71 -7.60 5.86
CA ALA A 385 -10.40 -6.57 6.63
C ALA A 385 -9.99 -5.15 6.16
N PRO A 386 -10.85 -4.12 6.23
CA PRO A 386 -12.19 -4.14 6.81
C PRO A 386 -13.19 -4.95 5.97
N TYR A 387 -14.18 -5.56 6.62
CA TYR A 387 -15.23 -6.29 5.91
C TYR A 387 -16.33 -5.31 5.56
N GLU A 388 -16.61 -5.13 4.28
CA GLU A 388 -17.57 -4.12 3.80
C GLU A 388 -18.63 -4.71 2.86
N MET A 389 -18.42 -5.94 2.36
CA MET A 389 -19.29 -6.59 1.39
C MET A 389 -20.15 -7.69 2.03
N ASN A 390 -21.41 -7.76 1.61
CA ASN A 390 -22.35 -8.81 2.04
C ASN A 390 -22.33 -10.06 1.14
N GLU A 391 -23.15 -11.05 1.48
CA GLU A 391 -23.28 -12.31 0.75
C GLU A 391 -23.90 -12.19 -0.66
N GLN A 392 -24.43 -11.03 -1.03
CA GLN A 392 -24.89 -10.71 -2.38
C GLN A 392 -23.82 -10.02 -3.23
N CYS A 393 -22.59 -9.91 -2.72
CA CYS A 393 -21.48 -9.18 -3.35
C CYS A 393 -21.77 -7.68 -3.52
N VAL A 394 -22.40 -7.07 -2.52
CA VAL A 394 -22.77 -5.64 -2.48
C VAL A 394 -22.07 -5.00 -1.29
N ASP A 395 -21.45 -3.85 -1.51
CA ASP A 395 -20.90 -3.03 -0.44
C ASP A 395 -22.04 -2.48 0.45
N VAL A 396 -21.94 -2.78 1.74
CA VAL A 396 -22.91 -2.35 2.78
C VAL A 396 -22.20 -1.64 3.95
N GLY A 397 -20.87 -1.49 3.86
CA GLY A 397 -20.02 -0.93 4.92
C GLY A 397 -19.81 -1.86 6.10
N GLU A 398 -18.81 -1.54 6.92
CA GLU A 398 -18.26 -2.40 7.99
C GLU A 398 -19.28 -2.85 9.05
N THR A 399 -20.34 -2.09 9.28
CA THR A 399 -21.28 -2.36 10.38
C THR A 399 -22.35 -3.39 10.05
N GLU A 400 -22.54 -3.72 8.77
CA GLU A 400 -23.66 -4.57 8.30
C GLU A 400 -23.20 -5.93 7.74
N THR A 401 -21.91 -6.20 7.80
CA THR A 401 -21.30 -7.42 7.27
C THR A 401 -20.36 -8.10 8.28
N SER A 402 -19.73 -9.18 7.85
CA SER A 402 -18.76 -9.97 8.61
C SER A 402 -17.85 -10.72 7.64
N LEU A 403 -16.75 -11.29 8.14
CA LEU A 403 -15.86 -12.16 7.35
C LEU A 403 -16.63 -13.26 6.60
N ASP A 404 -17.52 -14.00 7.29
CA ASP A 404 -18.32 -15.08 6.66
C ASP A 404 -19.18 -14.55 5.51
N LYS A 405 -19.87 -13.41 5.69
CA LYS A 405 -20.70 -12.81 4.64
C LYS A 405 -19.86 -12.32 3.45
N GLN A 406 -18.72 -11.71 3.73
CA GLN A 406 -17.82 -11.23 2.68
C GLN A 406 -17.27 -12.41 1.86
N ILE A 407 -16.83 -13.48 2.50
CA ILE A 407 -16.41 -14.72 1.80
C ILE A 407 -17.55 -15.28 0.94
N GLN A 408 -18.79 -15.28 1.43
CA GLN A 408 -19.94 -15.71 0.64
C GLN A 408 -20.15 -14.86 -0.61
N GLY A 409 -20.00 -13.53 -0.50
CA GLY A 409 -20.09 -12.61 -1.64
C GLY A 409 -19.02 -12.90 -2.68
N VAL A 410 -17.78 -13.10 -2.25
CA VAL A 410 -16.65 -13.47 -3.12
C VAL A 410 -16.93 -14.79 -3.85
N PHE A 411 -17.33 -15.83 -3.12
CA PHE A 411 -17.62 -17.14 -3.71
C PHE A 411 -18.89 -17.14 -4.57
N ARG A 412 -19.83 -16.22 -4.33
CA ARG A 412 -20.92 -15.98 -5.26
C ARG A 412 -20.40 -15.57 -6.64
N TYR A 413 -19.52 -14.58 -6.71
CA TYR A 413 -18.91 -14.14 -7.96
C TYR A 413 -18.12 -15.28 -8.63
N ILE A 414 -17.25 -15.97 -7.91
CA ILE A 414 -16.43 -17.06 -8.43
C ILE A 414 -17.31 -18.18 -9.00
N ASN A 415 -18.37 -18.56 -8.30
CA ASN A 415 -19.28 -19.63 -8.73
C ASN A 415 -20.11 -19.23 -9.95
N GLU A 416 -20.60 -17.99 -10.02
CA GLU A 416 -21.29 -17.47 -11.20
C GLU A 416 -20.35 -17.40 -12.41
N TYR A 417 -19.08 -17.01 -12.20
CA TYR A 417 -18.05 -17.03 -13.23
C TYR A 417 -17.80 -18.44 -13.76
N MET A 418 -17.57 -19.41 -12.89
CA MET A 418 -17.39 -20.83 -13.26
C MET A 418 -18.63 -21.42 -13.96
N GLN A 419 -19.83 -21.05 -13.50
CA GLN A 419 -21.06 -21.50 -14.15
C GLN A 419 -21.14 -20.96 -15.58
N GLN A 420 -20.79 -19.71 -15.83
CA GLN A 420 -20.74 -19.16 -17.18
C GLN A 420 -19.65 -19.82 -18.04
N MET A 421 -18.51 -20.22 -17.46
CA MET A 421 -17.51 -21.02 -18.18
C MET A 421 -18.09 -22.36 -18.65
N LYS A 422 -18.91 -23.03 -17.80
CA LYS A 422 -19.62 -24.27 -18.15
C LYS A 422 -20.64 -24.02 -19.25
N ASP A 423 -21.47 -23.00 -19.13
CA ASP A 423 -22.51 -22.64 -20.09
C ASP A 423 -21.93 -22.30 -21.48
N LYS A 424 -20.72 -21.72 -21.50
CA LYS A 424 -20.01 -21.35 -22.74
C LYS A 424 -19.05 -22.43 -23.26
N GLY A 425 -18.97 -23.58 -22.56
CA GLY A 425 -18.19 -24.75 -22.99
C GLY A 425 -16.66 -24.57 -22.91
N VAL A 426 -16.18 -23.70 -22.03
CA VAL A 426 -14.75 -23.47 -21.81
C VAL A 426 -14.26 -23.91 -20.42
N TYR A 427 -15.13 -24.45 -19.57
CA TYR A 427 -14.74 -24.89 -18.23
C TYR A 427 -13.83 -26.13 -18.26
N ASP A 428 -14.16 -27.11 -19.10
CA ASP A 428 -13.44 -28.39 -19.11
C ASP A 428 -11.99 -28.21 -19.58
N ASN A 429 -11.75 -27.45 -20.64
CA ASN A 429 -10.43 -27.20 -21.19
C ASN A 429 -9.67 -26.06 -20.49
N SER A 430 -10.15 -25.62 -19.33
CA SER A 430 -9.51 -24.57 -18.53
C SER A 430 -9.01 -25.09 -17.19
N THR A 431 -7.87 -24.58 -16.75
CA THR A 431 -7.42 -24.70 -15.36
C THR A 431 -7.99 -23.55 -14.56
N VAL A 432 -8.62 -23.84 -13.41
CA VAL A 432 -9.14 -22.82 -12.48
C VAL A 432 -8.47 -23.00 -11.13
N ILE A 433 -7.94 -21.91 -10.59
CA ILE A 433 -7.23 -21.88 -9.31
C ILE A 433 -7.87 -20.81 -8.44
N ILE A 434 -8.24 -21.19 -7.21
CA ILE A 434 -8.70 -20.27 -6.18
C ILE A 434 -7.68 -20.36 -5.05
N THR A 435 -7.08 -19.21 -4.71
CA THR A 435 -6.03 -19.16 -3.70
C THR A 435 -6.08 -17.84 -2.94
N ALA A 436 -5.21 -17.67 -1.94
CA ALA A 436 -4.95 -16.38 -1.33
C ALA A 436 -3.49 -16.00 -1.56
N ASP A 437 -3.17 -14.71 -1.47
CA ASP A 437 -1.80 -14.19 -1.54
C ASP A 437 -1.02 -14.41 -0.24
N HIS A 438 -1.72 -14.43 0.89
CA HIS A 438 -1.26 -14.82 2.22
C HIS A 438 -2.44 -15.28 3.08
N GLY A 439 -2.20 -15.73 4.30
CA GLY A 439 -3.24 -16.09 5.27
C GLY A 439 -3.45 -15.00 6.32
N GLY A 440 -4.16 -15.34 7.39
CA GLY A 440 -4.41 -14.40 8.51
C GLY A 440 -3.14 -14.14 9.34
N TYR A 441 -2.71 -12.92 9.47
CA TYR A 441 -1.53 -12.37 10.16
C TYR A 441 -1.05 -13.13 11.42
N ARG A 442 -0.39 -14.26 11.19
CA ARG A 442 0.17 -15.16 12.21
C ARG A 442 1.68 -15.27 12.06
N LEU A 443 2.33 -16.03 12.95
CA LEU A 443 3.77 -16.32 12.87
C LEU A 443 4.16 -16.94 11.51
N TYR A 444 3.30 -17.77 10.97
CA TYR A 444 3.34 -18.32 9.61
C TYR A 444 1.91 -18.44 9.08
N GLU A 445 1.75 -18.45 7.80
CA GLU A 445 0.46 -18.32 7.17
C GLU A 445 0.15 -19.51 6.28
N ARG A 446 -1.12 -19.91 6.30
CA ARG A 446 -1.66 -21.08 5.63
C ARG A 446 -2.73 -20.65 4.62
N PRO A 447 -2.33 -19.99 3.50
CA PRO A 447 -3.31 -19.59 2.49
C PRO A 447 -4.04 -20.81 1.93
N ALA A 448 -5.35 -20.66 1.69
CA ALA A 448 -6.13 -21.69 1.06
C ALA A 448 -5.76 -21.84 -0.42
N VAL A 449 -5.71 -23.07 -0.92
CA VAL A 449 -5.43 -23.35 -2.35
C VAL A 449 -6.34 -24.46 -2.84
N PHE A 450 -7.12 -24.15 -3.88
CA PHE A 450 -7.99 -25.10 -4.61
C PHE A 450 -7.59 -25.06 -6.08
N VAL A 451 -7.33 -26.21 -6.68
CA VAL A 451 -6.89 -26.31 -8.08
C VAL A 451 -7.75 -27.31 -8.84
N LYS A 452 -8.37 -26.86 -9.92
CA LYS A 452 -8.98 -27.70 -10.95
C LYS A 452 -8.11 -27.60 -12.21
N MET A 453 -7.40 -28.68 -12.55
CA MET A 453 -6.66 -28.73 -13.82
C MET A 453 -7.61 -28.93 -15.01
N ALA A 454 -7.18 -28.51 -16.22
CA ALA A 454 -7.93 -28.80 -17.42
C ALA A 454 -8.27 -30.30 -17.53
N ASP A 455 -9.43 -30.61 -18.07
CA ASP A 455 -9.95 -31.96 -18.27
C ASP A 455 -10.11 -32.81 -16.97
N THR A 456 -10.14 -32.15 -15.80
CA THR A 456 -10.39 -32.82 -14.52
C THR A 456 -11.89 -32.86 -14.20
N HIS A 457 -12.39 -34.06 -13.89
CA HIS A 457 -13.76 -34.31 -13.46
C HIS A 457 -13.73 -35.25 -12.28
N ASN A 458 -14.30 -34.84 -11.17
CA ASN A 458 -14.41 -35.63 -9.96
C ASN A 458 -15.86 -35.65 -9.45
N ASP A 459 -16.26 -36.71 -8.76
CA ASP A 459 -17.55 -36.78 -8.10
C ASP A 459 -17.58 -35.96 -6.80
N VAL A 460 -16.42 -35.83 -6.16
CA VAL A 460 -16.22 -35.08 -4.92
C VAL A 460 -14.86 -34.37 -4.94
N MET A 461 -14.76 -33.24 -4.26
CA MET A 461 -13.52 -32.53 -4.09
C MET A 461 -12.43 -33.42 -3.47
N GLN A 462 -11.24 -33.40 -4.05
CA GLN A 462 -10.11 -34.16 -3.54
C GLN A 462 -9.37 -33.33 -2.48
N VAL A 463 -8.76 -33.97 -1.49
CA VAL A 463 -7.91 -33.31 -0.50
C VAL A 463 -6.50 -33.87 -0.65
N ASN A 464 -5.53 -32.97 -0.74
CA ASN A 464 -4.10 -33.29 -0.78
C ASN A 464 -3.41 -32.63 0.42
N SER A 465 -2.77 -33.47 1.27
CA SER A 465 -2.06 -33.06 2.49
C SER A 465 -0.52 -33.05 2.32
N ASP A 466 -0.03 -33.08 1.10
CA ASP A 466 1.40 -32.95 0.84
C ASP A 466 1.90 -31.54 1.25
N SER A 467 3.17 -31.47 1.67
CA SER A 467 3.79 -30.20 2.06
C SER A 467 4.06 -29.33 0.84
N VAL A 468 3.30 -28.27 0.65
CA VAL A 468 3.36 -27.38 -0.52
C VAL A 468 3.59 -25.91 -0.17
N THR A 469 4.04 -25.14 -1.16
CA THR A 469 4.35 -23.70 -1.06
C THR A 469 3.92 -22.96 -2.32
N PHE A 470 4.01 -21.61 -2.32
CA PHE A 470 3.79 -20.79 -3.53
C PHE A 470 4.79 -21.09 -4.65
N LYS A 471 5.99 -21.63 -4.36
CA LYS A 471 6.88 -22.10 -5.42
C LYS A 471 6.28 -23.27 -6.20
N ASN A 472 5.57 -24.18 -5.49
CA ASN A 472 4.85 -25.27 -6.14
C ASN A 472 3.63 -24.76 -6.94
N LEU A 473 2.95 -23.71 -6.44
CA LEU A 473 1.87 -23.05 -7.16
C LEU A 473 2.37 -22.36 -8.44
N TYR A 474 3.51 -21.66 -8.38
CA TYR A 474 4.18 -21.08 -9.54
C TYR A 474 4.52 -22.15 -10.60
N ALA A 475 5.07 -23.28 -10.17
CA ALA A 475 5.33 -24.41 -11.07
C ALA A 475 4.04 -24.99 -11.67
N THR A 476 2.95 -24.99 -10.89
CA THR A 476 1.61 -25.44 -11.37
C THR A 476 1.07 -24.50 -12.45
N TYR A 477 1.29 -23.18 -12.35
CA TYR A 477 0.95 -22.26 -13.44
C TYR A 477 1.72 -22.59 -14.72
N GLY A 478 3.03 -22.89 -14.60
CA GLY A 478 3.88 -23.28 -15.74
C GLY A 478 3.43 -24.57 -16.40
N GLU A 479 3.04 -25.58 -15.61
CA GLU A 479 2.45 -26.82 -16.15
C GLU A 479 1.12 -26.56 -16.84
N ALA A 480 0.21 -25.84 -16.19
CA ALA A 480 -1.13 -25.56 -16.70
C ALA A 480 -1.11 -24.76 -18.01
N ALA A 481 -0.24 -23.76 -18.11
CA ALA A 481 -0.14 -22.91 -19.29
C ALA A 481 0.68 -23.57 -20.40
N LEU A 482 1.88 -24.05 -20.12
CA LEU A 482 2.88 -24.43 -21.10
C LEU A 482 3.12 -25.93 -21.22
N GLY A 483 2.54 -26.76 -20.33
CA GLY A 483 2.76 -28.21 -20.30
C GLY A 483 4.20 -28.60 -19.89
N GLN A 484 4.96 -27.68 -19.32
CA GLN A 484 6.38 -27.86 -19.01
C GLN A 484 6.59 -28.07 -17.52
N LYS A 485 6.57 -29.32 -17.09
CA LYS A 485 6.75 -29.68 -15.66
C LYS A 485 8.10 -29.27 -15.06
N SER A 486 9.19 -29.31 -15.83
CA SER A 486 10.55 -29.28 -15.26
C SER A 486 11.17 -27.89 -15.19
N ASN A 487 10.65 -26.88 -15.90
CA ASN A 487 11.33 -25.58 -16.01
C ASN A 487 11.09 -24.67 -14.79
N TYR A 488 9.99 -24.89 -14.05
CA TYR A 488 9.55 -24.03 -12.95
C TYR A 488 9.59 -24.72 -11.57
N GLY A 489 10.04 -25.99 -11.51
CA GLY A 489 10.13 -26.79 -10.29
C GLY A 489 9.02 -27.83 -10.17
N ASN A 490 8.86 -28.39 -8.97
CA ASN A 490 7.79 -29.35 -8.67
C ASN A 490 6.45 -28.62 -8.52
N THR A 491 5.43 -29.13 -9.18
CA THR A 491 4.07 -28.61 -9.03
C THR A 491 3.47 -28.99 -7.68
N LEU A 492 2.28 -28.47 -7.38
CA LEU A 492 1.49 -28.89 -6.21
C LEU A 492 1.19 -30.39 -6.20
N PHE A 493 1.08 -31.01 -7.38
CA PHE A 493 0.75 -32.43 -7.55
C PHE A 493 1.96 -33.37 -7.54
N ASP A 494 3.19 -32.82 -7.62
CA ASP A 494 4.43 -33.61 -7.65
C ASP A 494 5.03 -33.83 -6.24
N MET A 495 4.33 -33.39 -5.18
CA MET A 495 4.88 -33.37 -3.82
C MET A 495 4.61 -34.62 -3.01
N ALA A 496 3.97 -35.64 -3.56
CA ALA A 496 3.67 -36.89 -2.86
C ALA A 496 4.93 -37.56 -2.33
N GLY A 497 5.05 -37.66 -1.02
CA GLY A 497 6.20 -38.25 -0.33
C GLY A 497 7.48 -37.41 -0.38
N VAL A 498 7.44 -36.18 -0.88
CA VAL A 498 8.57 -35.26 -0.89
C VAL A 498 8.60 -34.47 0.42
N SER A 499 9.70 -34.62 1.18
CA SER A 499 9.95 -33.76 2.34
C SER A 499 10.73 -32.54 1.90
N GLN A 500 10.17 -31.35 2.11
CA GLN A 500 10.84 -30.08 1.84
C GLN A 500 10.80 -29.15 3.04
N SER A 501 11.88 -28.40 3.25
CA SER A 501 11.85 -27.25 4.14
C SER A 501 11.08 -26.11 3.48
N ARG A 502 10.11 -25.57 4.19
CA ARG A 502 9.32 -24.43 3.74
C ARG A 502 9.79 -23.18 4.47
N TYR A 503 9.80 -22.07 3.77
CA TYR A 503 10.21 -20.79 4.34
C TYR A 503 9.04 -19.81 4.33
N HIS A 504 8.92 -19.05 5.41
CA HIS A 504 7.94 -17.98 5.53
C HIS A 504 8.65 -16.70 5.97
N VAL A 505 8.35 -15.60 5.31
CA VAL A 505 8.94 -14.28 5.60
C VAL A 505 7.82 -13.35 6.03
N ALA A 506 7.89 -12.89 7.24
CA ALA A 506 6.89 -12.00 7.81
C ALA A 506 7.54 -10.92 8.68
N PRO A 507 6.90 -9.76 8.83
CA PRO A 507 7.30 -8.75 9.79
C PRO A 507 6.86 -9.17 11.19
N TRP A 508 7.60 -10.10 11.78
CA TRP A 508 7.32 -10.69 13.09
C TRP A 508 8.37 -10.26 14.12
N ASP A 509 7.94 -9.66 15.21
CA ASP A 509 8.82 -9.37 16.34
C ASP A 509 9.07 -10.64 17.16
N VAL A 510 10.19 -11.30 16.86
CA VAL A 510 10.61 -12.54 17.56
C VAL A 510 10.77 -12.31 19.08
N SER A 511 11.13 -11.09 19.50
CA SER A 511 11.36 -10.76 20.92
C SER A 511 10.07 -10.64 21.72
N LYS A 512 9.01 -10.19 21.08
CA LYS A 512 7.67 -10.03 21.68
C LYS A 512 6.76 -11.21 21.39
N GLY A 513 7.10 -12.07 20.43
CA GLY A 513 6.31 -13.22 20.02
C GLY A 513 4.98 -12.83 19.37
N MET A 514 4.93 -11.69 18.68
CA MET A 514 3.72 -11.17 18.07
C MET A 514 4.01 -10.42 16.78
N TYR A 515 2.97 -10.30 15.95
CA TYR A 515 2.97 -9.39 14.82
C TYR A 515 3.04 -7.95 15.36
N PRO A 516 3.98 -7.11 14.92
CA PRO A 516 4.07 -5.74 15.41
C PRO A 516 2.87 -4.95 14.92
N ALA A 517 1.89 -4.72 15.80
CA ALA A 517 0.62 -4.09 15.45
C ALA A 517 0.77 -2.66 14.89
N ASP A 518 1.85 -1.94 15.23
CA ASP A 518 2.03 -0.52 14.88
C ASP A 518 3.43 -0.14 14.34
N GLU A 519 4.43 -1.01 14.41
CA GLU A 519 5.79 -0.78 13.87
C GLU A 519 5.98 -1.42 12.49
N TYR A 520 4.98 -2.07 12.01
CA TYR A 520 4.91 -2.90 10.83
C TYR A 520 5.51 -2.28 9.56
N LEU A 521 5.52 -0.97 9.43
CA LEU A 521 6.00 -0.29 8.22
C LEU A 521 7.19 0.63 8.43
N LYS A 522 7.65 0.88 9.67
CA LYS A 522 8.75 1.82 9.91
C LYS A 522 10.14 1.21 9.86
N ASN A 523 10.33 0.03 10.41
CA ASN A 523 11.63 -0.63 10.50
C ASN A 523 11.62 -2.02 9.89
N ARG A 524 10.75 -2.31 8.99
CA ARG A 524 10.64 -3.53 8.15
C ARG A 524 11.67 -4.64 8.46
N ASP A 525 11.80 -4.95 9.76
CA ASP A 525 12.60 -6.08 10.21
C ASP A 525 11.77 -7.34 9.98
N TYR A 526 11.89 -7.85 8.75
CA TYR A 526 11.29 -9.13 8.40
C TYR A 526 12.11 -10.24 9.02
N SER A 527 11.43 -11.19 9.64
CA SER A 527 12.01 -12.44 10.11
C SER A 527 11.77 -13.54 9.09
N VAL A 528 12.80 -14.38 8.88
CA VAL A 528 12.70 -15.56 8.04
C VAL A 528 12.51 -16.78 8.93
N PHE A 529 11.46 -17.53 8.71
CA PHE A 529 11.13 -18.74 9.43
C PHE A 529 11.30 -19.96 8.52
N ARG A 530 11.96 -20.97 9.04
CA ARG A 530 11.98 -22.31 8.44
C ARG A 530 10.93 -23.16 9.11
N ILE A 531 10.07 -23.78 8.32
CA ILE A 531 8.89 -24.53 8.75
C ILE A 531 9.03 -25.96 8.24
N GLU A 532 8.99 -26.92 9.15
CA GLU A 532 9.12 -28.35 8.86
C GLU A 532 7.91 -29.12 9.40
N GLY A 533 7.53 -30.17 8.71
CA GLY A 533 6.41 -31.02 9.09
C GLY A 533 5.05 -30.51 8.59
N ASP A 534 4.00 -30.90 9.29
CA ASP A 534 2.63 -30.51 8.98
C ASP A 534 2.37 -29.03 9.29
N ALA A 535 1.62 -28.34 8.42
CA ALA A 535 1.32 -26.92 8.58
C ALA A 535 0.39 -26.59 9.76
N VAL A 536 -0.32 -27.59 10.31
CA VAL A 536 -1.18 -27.40 11.50
C VAL A 536 -0.33 -27.37 12.77
N ASN A 537 0.70 -28.23 12.87
CA ASN A 537 1.59 -28.34 14.03
C ASN A 537 3.06 -28.42 13.60
N PRO A 538 3.60 -27.37 12.97
CA PRO A 538 4.94 -27.42 12.42
C PRO A 538 6.03 -27.27 13.47
N GLN A 539 7.23 -27.71 13.12
CA GLN A 539 8.46 -27.28 13.80
C GLN A 539 8.94 -25.99 13.14
N ILE A 540 9.08 -24.93 13.93
CA ILE A 540 9.45 -23.61 13.45
C ILE A 540 10.80 -23.21 14.02
N SER A 541 11.69 -22.73 13.17
CA SER A 541 12.98 -22.15 13.55
C SER A 541 13.19 -20.81 12.82
N VAL A 542 13.76 -19.83 13.54
CA VAL A 542 14.13 -18.53 12.96
C VAL A 542 15.49 -18.64 12.31
N ILE A 543 15.58 -18.24 11.05
CA ILE A 543 16.87 -18.13 10.35
C ILE A 543 17.49 -16.78 10.69
N LYS A 544 18.71 -16.81 11.22
CA LYS A 544 19.50 -15.61 11.55
C LYS A 544 20.77 -15.48 10.72
N ASP A 545 21.13 -16.53 10.00
CA ASP A 545 22.32 -16.57 9.18
C ASP A 545 22.04 -16.02 7.79
N GLU A 546 22.73 -14.94 7.41
CA GLU A 546 22.53 -14.25 6.13
C GLU A 546 22.79 -15.16 4.91
N GLN A 547 23.74 -16.10 5.02
CA GLN A 547 24.02 -17.04 3.93
C GLN A 547 22.88 -18.05 3.76
N GLN A 548 22.25 -18.47 4.88
CA GLN A 548 21.07 -19.34 4.81
C GLN A 548 19.88 -18.59 4.21
N MET A 549 19.70 -17.29 4.53
CA MET A 549 18.67 -16.46 3.92
C MET A 549 18.83 -16.36 2.39
N LYS A 550 20.04 -16.13 1.90
CA LYS A 550 20.33 -16.10 0.45
C LYS A 550 20.03 -17.43 -0.25
N ASN A 551 20.09 -18.53 0.46
CA ASN A 551 19.88 -19.86 -0.10
C ASN A 551 18.40 -20.29 -0.15
N ILE A 552 17.46 -19.49 0.31
CA ILE A 552 16.03 -19.86 0.28
C ILE A 552 15.44 -19.94 -1.14
N ASN A 553 16.11 -19.35 -2.12
CA ASN A 553 15.74 -19.40 -3.52
C ASN A 553 16.46 -20.49 -4.33
N ASN A 554 17.47 -21.15 -3.72
CA ASN A 554 18.19 -22.29 -4.30
C ASN A 554 17.53 -23.61 -3.84
#